data_29d5ee836214fd564142f1f1d6d2794b
#
_entry.id   29d5ee836214fd564142f1f1d6d2794b
#
_cell.length_a   1.000
_cell.length_b   1.000
_cell.length_c   1.000
_cell.angle_alpha   90.00
_cell.angle_beta   90.00
_cell.angle_gamma   90.00
#
_symmetry.space_group_name_H-M   'P 1'
#
loop_
_entity.id
_entity.type
_entity.pdbx_description
1 polymer ?
#
loop_
_entity_poly.entity_id
_entity_poly.type
_entity_poly.pdbx_seq_one_letter_code
_entity_poly.pdbx_strand_id
1 'polypeptide(L)'
;MSSPAAARAGRPRLEVVAGEAAALDGEWALDHWEARRLGIPARRGRATARFDGISQPWLRDPVKRWSRLRLATGCAFTTIGSGALALTRFSGFLSACHPEADRPGAITRPVLEDYLSWLVTQGYSAATRALSLSMIRVFFEACQPPRLAPGPCRQRDHLRRGAPLPP
;
A
#
# COMPACT_ATOMS: atom_id res chain seq x y z
N MET A 1 19.02 -60.94 -20.44
CA MET A 1 18.95 -59.94 -21.52
C MET A 1 18.16 -58.77 -21.00
N SER A 2 18.84 -57.70 -20.93
CA SER A 2 18.51 -56.47 -20.20
C SER A 2 17.43 -55.64 -20.86
N SER A 3 16.63 -54.97 -20.07
CA SER A 3 15.98 -53.73 -20.49
C SER A 3 15.96 -52.73 -19.33
N PRO A 4 16.54 -51.57 -19.49
CA PRO A 4 16.32 -50.48 -18.57
C PRO A 4 15.38 -49.45 -19.20
N ALA A 5 14.23 -49.26 -18.63
CA ALA A 5 13.42 -48.09 -18.88
C ALA A 5 13.24 -47.36 -17.57
N ALA A 6 14.26 -46.57 -17.19
CA ALA A 6 14.15 -45.66 -16.08
C ALA A 6 13.42 -44.41 -16.54
N ALA A 7 12.31 -44.22 -15.92
CA ALA A 7 11.42 -43.08 -15.99
C ALA A 7 12.12 -41.73 -15.78
N ARG A 8 11.85 -40.78 -16.66
CA ARG A 8 11.93 -39.36 -16.39
C ARG A 8 10.51 -38.82 -16.23
N ALA A 9 9.98 -38.96 -15.04
CA ALA A 9 8.78 -38.25 -14.62
C ALA A 9 9.19 -37.30 -13.50
N GLY A 10 9.10 -36.01 -13.72
CA GLY A 10 9.22 -35.07 -12.61
C GLY A 10 9.86 -33.74 -12.91
N ARG A 11 9.29 -32.94 -13.83
CA ARG A 11 9.55 -31.47 -13.81
C ARG A 11 8.48 -30.57 -14.46
N PRO A 12 7.19 -30.90 -14.58
CA PRO A 12 6.23 -29.93 -15.12
C PRO A 12 5.67 -28.96 -14.08
N ARG A 13 5.70 -29.29 -12.78
CA ARG A 13 4.97 -28.52 -11.78
C ARG A 13 5.65 -27.22 -11.36
N LEU A 14 6.97 -27.15 -11.39
CA LEU A 14 7.74 -25.94 -11.04
C LEU A 14 7.75 -24.91 -12.18
N GLU A 15 7.79 -25.34 -13.43
CA GLU A 15 7.77 -24.43 -14.58
C GLU A 15 6.39 -23.80 -14.79
N VAL A 16 5.30 -24.55 -14.55
CA VAL A 16 3.93 -24.02 -14.59
C VAL A 16 3.72 -22.96 -13.50
N VAL A 17 4.17 -23.23 -12.27
CA VAL A 17 4.07 -22.26 -11.15
C VAL A 17 4.92 -21.03 -11.41
N ALA A 18 6.10 -21.17 -12.01
CA ALA A 18 6.94 -20.03 -12.37
C ALA A 18 6.31 -19.18 -13.49
N GLY A 19 5.68 -19.80 -14.49
CA GLY A 19 4.97 -19.11 -15.55
C GLY A 19 3.74 -18.36 -15.05
N GLU A 20 2.96 -18.93 -14.15
CA GLU A 20 1.81 -18.28 -13.51
C GLU A 20 2.25 -17.11 -12.61
N ALA A 21 3.33 -17.26 -11.86
CA ALA A 21 3.88 -16.20 -11.04
C ALA A 21 4.38 -15.03 -11.90
N ALA A 22 5.07 -15.29 -13.00
CA ALA A 22 5.53 -14.27 -13.93
C ALA A 22 4.36 -13.55 -14.64
N ALA A 23 3.31 -14.26 -15.01
CA ALA A 23 2.09 -13.69 -15.58
C ALA A 23 1.39 -12.77 -14.56
N LEU A 24 1.29 -13.19 -13.30
CA LEU A 24 0.74 -12.38 -12.23
C LEU A 24 1.59 -11.13 -11.95
N ASP A 25 2.91 -11.24 -11.98
CA ASP A 25 3.79 -10.07 -11.81
C ASP A 25 3.62 -9.07 -12.96
N GLY A 26 3.38 -9.56 -14.19
CA GLY A 26 2.99 -8.72 -15.33
C GLY A 26 1.68 -7.95 -15.08
N GLU A 27 0.64 -8.60 -14.56
CA GLU A 27 -0.63 -7.95 -14.23
C GLU A 27 -0.47 -6.90 -13.11
N TRP A 28 0.38 -7.16 -12.11
CA TRP A 28 0.69 -6.19 -11.05
C TRP A 28 1.47 -4.96 -11.56
N ALA A 29 2.20 -5.09 -12.64
CA ALA A 29 2.91 -3.98 -13.27
C ALA A 29 1.96 -2.99 -13.97
N LEU A 30 0.78 -3.43 -14.41
CA LEU A 30 -0.21 -2.58 -15.07
C LEU A 30 -0.75 -1.48 -14.15
N ASP A 31 -1.17 -0.37 -14.73
CA ASP A 31 -1.83 0.73 -13.99
C ASP A 31 -3.36 0.54 -13.89
N HIS A 32 -3.88 -0.52 -14.45
CA HIS A 32 -5.27 -0.91 -14.33
C HIS A 32 -5.37 -2.38 -13.89
N TRP A 33 -5.86 -2.60 -12.68
CA TRP A 33 -6.03 -3.93 -12.11
C TRP A 33 -7.48 -4.37 -12.17
N GLU A 34 -7.69 -5.61 -12.58
CA GLU A 34 -8.97 -6.31 -12.49
C GLU A 34 -8.84 -7.46 -11.49
N ALA A 35 -9.73 -7.52 -10.50
CA ALA A 35 -9.71 -8.57 -9.47
C ALA A 35 -9.67 -9.98 -10.10
N ARG A 36 -10.43 -10.18 -11.19
CA ARG A 36 -10.51 -11.45 -11.89
C ARG A 36 -9.16 -11.89 -12.47
N ARG A 37 -8.39 -10.97 -13.06
CA ARG A 37 -7.07 -11.26 -13.64
C ARG A 37 -6.03 -11.58 -12.58
N LEU A 38 -6.22 -11.02 -11.39
CA LEU A 38 -5.37 -11.25 -10.23
C LEU A 38 -5.81 -12.50 -9.42
N GLY A 39 -6.79 -13.28 -9.90
CA GLY A 39 -7.30 -14.44 -9.18
C GLY A 39 -8.05 -14.10 -7.88
N ILE A 40 -8.46 -12.82 -7.69
CA ILE A 40 -9.11 -12.37 -6.47
C ILE A 40 -10.63 -12.50 -6.61
N PRO A 41 -11.32 -13.19 -5.68
CA PRO A 41 -12.77 -13.30 -5.72
C PRO A 41 -13.43 -11.93 -5.58
N ALA A 42 -14.24 -11.54 -6.56
CA ALA A 42 -15.05 -10.32 -6.48
C ALA A 42 -16.52 -10.69 -6.30
N ARG A 43 -17.13 -10.22 -5.22
CA ARG A 43 -18.52 -10.56 -4.87
C ARG A 43 -19.55 -9.95 -5.81
N ARG A 44 -19.26 -8.88 -6.54
CA ARG A 44 -20.19 -8.22 -7.50
C ARG A 44 -19.41 -7.50 -8.59
N GLY A 45 -19.79 -7.73 -9.86
CA GLY A 45 -19.38 -6.98 -11.03
C GLY A 45 -17.88 -6.98 -11.33
N ARG A 46 -17.46 -6.08 -12.20
CA ARG A 46 -16.04 -5.82 -12.48
C ARG A 46 -15.44 -5.00 -11.34
N ALA A 47 -14.80 -5.65 -10.41
CA ALA A 47 -13.98 -4.93 -9.42
C ALA A 47 -12.67 -4.52 -10.10
N THR A 48 -12.47 -3.22 -10.24
CA THR A 48 -11.28 -2.62 -10.88
C THR A 48 -10.64 -1.61 -9.96
N ALA A 49 -9.32 -1.47 -10.05
CA ALA A 49 -8.56 -0.39 -9.43
C ALA A 49 -7.70 0.26 -10.51
N ARG A 50 -7.77 1.58 -10.63
CA ARG A 50 -7.07 2.36 -11.65
C ARG A 50 -6.06 3.30 -11.01
N PHE A 51 -4.85 3.27 -11.50
CA PHE A 51 -3.71 4.07 -11.04
C PHE A 51 -3.19 5.02 -12.12
N ASP A 52 -3.67 4.86 -13.36
CA ASP A 52 -3.31 5.68 -14.52
C ASP A 52 -3.63 7.16 -14.34
N GLY A 53 -4.63 7.49 -13.53
CA GLY A 53 -4.96 8.87 -13.18
C GLY A 53 -4.05 9.51 -12.12
N ILE A 54 -3.08 8.77 -11.57
CA ILE A 54 -2.08 9.33 -10.65
C ILE A 54 -0.88 9.78 -11.49
N SER A 55 -0.75 11.09 -11.71
CA SER A 55 0.25 11.65 -12.61
C SER A 55 1.67 11.65 -12.04
N GLN A 56 1.81 11.78 -10.69
CA GLN A 56 3.10 11.81 -10.04
C GLN A 56 3.68 10.39 -9.86
N PRO A 57 4.84 10.04 -10.45
CA PRO A 57 5.45 8.72 -10.29
C PRO A 57 5.78 8.40 -8.82
N TRP A 58 6.25 9.40 -8.06
CA TRP A 58 6.58 9.26 -6.65
C TRP A 58 5.36 8.89 -5.76
N LEU A 59 4.14 9.14 -6.24
CA LEU A 59 2.90 8.78 -5.58
C LEU A 59 2.34 7.46 -6.12
N ARG A 60 2.31 7.28 -7.45
CA ARG A 60 1.71 6.13 -8.14
C ARG A 60 2.34 4.81 -7.73
N ASP A 61 3.66 4.71 -7.77
CA ASP A 61 4.36 3.46 -7.46
C ASP A 61 4.20 3.03 -5.98
N PRO A 62 4.33 3.92 -4.98
CA PRO A 62 4.00 3.58 -3.61
C PRO A 62 2.54 3.20 -3.41
N VAL A 63 1.58 3.85 -4.08
CA VAL A 63 0.15 3.50 -3.99
C VAL A 63 -0.10 2.09 -4.51
N LYS A 64 0.51 1.69 -5.63
CA LYS A 64 0.41 0.32 -6.16
C LYS A 64 0.99 -0.69 -5.17
N ARG A 65 2.19 -0.45 -4.63
CA ARG A 65 2.81 -1.33 -3.62
C ARG A 65 1.97 -1.45 -2.35
N TRP A 66 1.47 -0.35 -1.84
CA TRP A 66 0.58 -0.33 -0.68
C TRP A 66 -0.73 -1.09 -0.95
N SER A 67 -1.33 -0.92 -2.12
CA SER A 67 -2.53 -1.62 -2.53
C SER A 67 -2.32 -3.14 -2.60
N ARG A 68 -1.18 -3.59 -3.18
CA ARG A 68 -0.79 -4.99 -3.22
C ARG A 68 -0.62 -5.57 -1.81
N LEU A 69 0.05 -4.85 -0.91
CA LEU A 69 0.22 -5.26 0.49
C LEU A 69 -1.13 -5.41 1.20
N ARG A 70 -2.03 -4.45 1.03
CA ARG A 70 -3.37 -4.52 1.64
C ARG A 70 -4.18 -5.69 1.12
N LEU A 71 -4.10 -6.02 -0.16
CA LEU A 71 -4.74 -7.22 -0.70
C LEU A 71 -4.14 -8.49 -0.08
N ALA A 72 -2.83 -8.57 0.06
CA ALA A 72 -2.15 -9.69 0.70
C ALA A 72 -2.55 -9.87 2.17
N THR A 73 -2.92 -8.78 2.85
CA THR A 73 -3.42 -8.80 4.24
C THR A 73 -4.95 -8.96 4.36
N GLY A 74 -5.63 -9.30 3.25
CA GLY A 74 -7.06 -9.63 3.26
C GLY A 74 -8.01 -8.44 3.07
N CYS A 75 -7.50 -7.27 2.66
CA CYS A 75 -8.36 -6.14 2.34
C CYS A 75 -9.21 -6.43 1.10
N ALA A 76 -10.48 -6.06 1.12
CA ALA A 76 -11.38 -6.25 -0.01
C ALA A 76 -10.92 -5.44 -1.23
N PHE A 77 -11.00 -6.02 -2.43
CA PHE A 77 -10.60 -5.35 -3.67
C PHE A 77 -11.36 -4.05 -3.94
N THR A 78 -12.63 -3.99 -3.57
CA THR A 78 -13.44 -2.77 -3.67
C THR A 78 -12.89 -1.61 -2.82
N THR A 79 -12.31 -1.93 -1.66
CA THR A 79 -11.64 -0.93 -0.81
C THR A 79 -10.37 -0.41 -1.47
N ILE A 80 -9.64 -1.28 -2.18
CA ILE A 80 -8.47 -0.88 -2.97
C ILE A 80 -8.89 0.07 -4.09
N GLY A 81 -9.94 -0.25 -4.83
CA GLY A 81 -10.48 0.63 -5.88
C GLY A 81 -10.90 2.00 -5.34
N SER A 82 -11.56 2.03 -4.17
CA SER A 82 -11.93 3.29 -3.51
C SER A 82 -10.70 4.09 -3.07
N GLY A 83 -9.67 3.42 -2.56
CA GLY A 83 -8.39 4.04 -2.19
C GLY A 83 -7.65 4.62 -3.39
N ALA A 84 -7.55 3.86 -4.48
CA ALA A 84 -6.96 4.31 -5.74
C ALA A 84 -7.66 5.56 -6.28
N LEU A 85 -9.01 5.57 -6.27
CA LEU A 85 -9.81 6.71 -6.71
C LEU A 85 -9.58 7.95 -5.81
N ALA A 86 -9.49 7.77 -4.49
CA ALA A 86 -9.21 8.87 -3.56
C ALA A 86 -7.83 9.49 -3.83
N LEU A 87 -6.82 8.66 -4.06
CA LEU A 87 -5.45 9.10 -4.35
C LEU A 87 -5.31 9.68 -5.76
N THR A 88 -6.11 9.23 -6.73
CA THR A 88 -6.22 9.86 -8.05
C THR A 88 -6.77 11.29 -7.95
N ARG A 89 -7.81 11.51 -7.15
CA ARG A 89 -8.32 12.87 -6.90
C ARG A 89 -7.27 13.76 -6.23
N PHE A 90 -6.57 13.23 -5.27
CA PHE A 90 -5.47 13.94 -4.61
C PHE A 90 -4.34 14.28 -5.58
N SER A 91 -3.96 13.36 -6.45
CA SER A 91 -3.01 13.59 -7.54
C SER A 91 -3.45 14.71 -8.48
N GLY A 92 -4.72 14.71 -8.88
CA GLY A 92 -5.29 15.78 -9.71
C GLY A 92 -5.24 17.15 -9.03
N PHE A 93 -5.56 17.22 -7.74
CA PHE A 93 -5.42 18.43 -6.93
C PHE A 93 -3.96 18.91 -6.89
N LEU A 94 -3.00 18.02 -6.61
CA LEU A 94 -1.58 18.38 -6.59
C LEU A 94 -1.13 18.93 -7.94
N SER A 95 -1.51 18.30 -9.03
CA SER A 95 -1.16 18.78 -10.37
C SER A 95 -1.72 20.16 -10.69
N ALA A 96 -2.91 20.48 -10.17
CA ALA A 96 -3.59 21.73 -10.45
C ALA A 96 -3.16 22.89 -9.51
N CYS A 97 -2.94 22.59 -8.23
CA CYS A 97 -2.76 23.60 -7.19
C CYS A 97 -1.36 23.61 -6.57
N HIS A 98 -0.65 22.47 -6.60
CA HIS A 98 0.67 22.29 -5.98
C HIS A 98 1.61 21.51 -6.90
N PRO A 99 1.88 21.99 -8.13
CA PRO A 99 2.74 21.29 -9.09
C PRO A 99 4.17 21.10 -8.58
N GLU A 100 4.61 21.92 -7.63
CA GLU A 100 5.91 21.82 -6.95
C GLU A 100 6.01 20.65 -5.97
N ALA A 101 4.89 20.01 -5.60
CA ALA A 101 4.87 18.88 -4.69
C ALA A 101 5.39 17.60 -5.38
N ASP A 102 6.69 17.48 -5.47
CA ASP A 102 7.43 16.43 -6.20
C ASP A 102 7.80 15.21 -5.33
N ARG A 103 7.50 15.23 -4.03
CA ARG A 103 7.87 14.20 -3.06
C ARG A 103 6.93 14.15 -1.86
N PRO A 104 6.89 13.03 -1.10
CA PRO A 104 6.01 12.89 0.07
C PRO A 104 6.21 13.98 1.13
N GLY A 105 7.45 14.47 1.33
CA GLY A 105 7.75 15.51 2.31
C GLY A 105 7.18 16.88 1.98
N ALA A 106 6.75 17.12 0.73
CA ALA A 106 6.06 18.33 0.34
C ALA A 106 4.58 18.35 0.78
N ILE A 107 4.04 17.18 1.19
CA ILE A 107 2.65 17.09 1.65
C ILE A 107 2.59 17.51 3.12
N THR A 108 2.40 18.77 3.32
CA THR A 108 2.28 19.41 4.64
C THR A 108 0.82 19.57 5.04
N ARG A 109 0.60 19.95 6.30
CA ARG A 109 -0.75 20.23 6.79
C ARG A 109 -1.48 21.31 5.98
N PRO A 110 -0.87 22.46 5.64
CA PRO A 110 -1.50 23.44 4.75
C PRO A 110 -1.97 22.85 3.43
N VAL A 111 -1.14 22.03 2.75
CA VAL A 111 -1.52 21.35 1.50
C VAL A 111 -2.78 20.48 1.68
N LEU A 112 -2.91 19.81 2.83
CA LEU A 112 -4.10 19.00 3.12
C LEU A 112 -5.34 19.87 3.43
N GLU A 113 -5.16 21.04 4.06
CA GLU A 113 -6.23 22.02 4.30
C GLU A 113 -6.71 22.63 2.97
N ASP A 114 -5.79 22.94 2.06
CA ASP A 114 -6.10 23.39 0.70
C ASP A 114 -6.84 22.31 -0.10
N TYR A 115 -6.41 21.03 0.03
CA TYR A 115 -7.12 19.92 -0.59
C TYR A 115 -8.56 19.79 -0.10
N LEU A 116 -8.81 19.99 1.20
CA LEU A 116 -10.16 20.00 1.75
C LEU A 116 -11.02 21.10 1.13
N SER A 117 -10.48 22.29 1.06
CA SER A 117 -11.14 23.44 0.46
C SER A 117 -11.43 23.20 -1.02
N TRP A 118 -10.47 22.63 -1.74
CA TRP A 118 -10.63 22.23 -3.14
C TRP A 118 -11.74 21.19 -3.31
N LEU A 119 -11.81 20.14 -2.46
CA LEU A 119 -12.89 19.16 -2.53
C LEU A 119 -14.27 19.78 -2.32
N VAL A 120 -14.38 20.81 -1.48
CA VAL A 120 -15.64 21.57 -1.29
C VAL A 120 -16.01 22.32 -2.56
N THR A 121 -15.05 23.03 -3.17
CA THR A 121 -15.30 23.79 -4.41
C THR A 121 -15.66 22.90 -5.59
N GLN A 122 -15.15 21.65 -5.61
CA GLN A 122 -15.52 20.64 -6.62
C GLN A 122 -16.89 20.00 -6.35
N GLY A 123 -17.60 20.39 -5.31
CA GLY A 123 -18.94 19.89 -5.00
C GLY A 123 -18.99 18.46 -4.43
N TYR A 124 -17.87 17.92 -3.94
CA TYR A 124 -17.87 16.58 -3.34
C TYR A 124 -18.66 16.56 -2.03
N SER A 125 -19.48 15.50 -1.85
CA SER A 125 -20.25 15.28 -0.62
C SER A 125 -19.34 15.14 0.62
N ALA A 126 -19.88 15.44 1.80
CA ALA A 126 -19.16 15.29 3.06
C ALA A 126 -18.61 13.86 3.24
N ALA A 127 -19.40 12.82 2.88
CA ALA A 127 -18.98 11.43 2.94
C ALA A 127 -17.78 11.15 2.01
N THR A 128 -17.80 11.68 0.79
CA THR A 128 -16.68 11.53 -0.17
C THR A 128 -15.43 12.22 0.32
N ARG A 129 -15.57 13.43 0.90
CA ARG A 129 -14.44 14.17 1.47
C ARG A 129 -13.81 13.40 2.65
N ALA A 130 -14.63 12.91 3.58
CA ALA A 130 -14.17 12.12 4.71
C ALA A 130 -13.46 10.83 4.27
N LEU A 131 -14.02 10.11 3.29
CA LEU A 131 -13.39 8.92 2.73
C LEU A 131 -12.04 9.25 2.07
N SER A 132 -11.96 10.32 1.28
CA SER A 132 -10.74 10.74 0.60
C SER A 132 -9.63 11.03 1.61
N LEU A 133 -9.92 11.80 2.65
CA LEU A 133 -8.95 12.11 3.71
C LEU A 133 -8.52 10.87 4.49
N SER A 134 -9.47 10.00 4.85
CA SER A 134 -9.16 8.76 5.54
C SER A 134 -8.20 7.89 4.74
N MET A 135 -8.43 7.75 3.43
CA MET A 135 -7.57 6.96 2.55
C MET A 135 -6.17 7.58 2.41
N ILE A 136 -6.08 8.90 2.24
CA ILE A 136 -4.80 9.62 2.18
C ILE A 136 -4.03 9.45 3.47
N ARG A 137 -4.68 9.63 4.63
CA ARG A 137 -4.06 9.46 5.93
C ARG A 137 -3.50 8.05 6.10
N VAL A 138 -4.32 7.02 5.87
CA VAL A 138 -3.91 5.61 6.02
C VAL A 138 -2.75 5.27 5.08
N PHE A 139 -2.76 5.83 3.86
CA PHE A 139 -1.66 5.65 2.92
C PHE A 139 -0.36 6.29 3.42
N PHE A 140 -0.38 7.56 3.81
CA PHE A 140 0.84 8.24 4.28
C PHE A 140 1.36 7.68 5.60
N GLU A 141 0.48 7.24 6.51
CA GLU A 141 0.87 6.52 7.73
C GLU A 141 1.60 5.21 7.39
N ALA A 142 1.12 4.46 6.39
CA ALA A 142 1.76 3.23 5.94
C ALA A 142 3.10 3.46 5.23
N CYS A 143 3.31 4.64 4.64
CA CYS A 143 4.56 5.02 4.00
C CYS A 143 5.63 5.52 4.99
N GLN A 144 5.28 5.79 6.25
CA GLN A 144 6.26 6.16 7.27
C GLN A 144 7.10 4.94 7.67
N PRO A 145 8.41 5.12 7.91
CA PRO A 145 9.21 4.05 8.47
C PRO A 145 8.61 3.61 9.82
N PRO A 146 8.64 2.30 10.13
CA PRO A 146 8.12 1.82 11.40
C PRO A 146 8.78 2.61 12.53
N ARG A 147 7.98 3.26 13.36
CA ARG A 147 8.48 3.88 14.59
C ARG A 147 9.01 2.73 15.44
N LEU A 148 10.33 2.62 15.57
CA LEU A 148 10.94 1.74 16.54
C LEU A 148 10.31 2.07 17.88
N ALA A 149 9.63 1.08 18.48
CA ALA A 149 9.13 1.21 19.83
C ALA A 149 10.31 1.71 20.70
N PRO A 150 10.11 2.68 21.60
CA PRO A 150 11.17 3.07 22.51
C PRO A 150 11.69 1.79 23.16
N GLY A 151 12.99 1.53 23.00
CA GLY A 151 13.63 0.34 23.54
C GLY A 151 13.27 0.21 25.02
N PRO A 152 13.24 -1.01 25.59
CA PRO A 152 12.85 -1.23 26.97
C PRO A 152 13.67 -0.27 27.84
N CYS A 153 12.95 0.53 28.63
CA CYS A 153 13.54 1.42 29.62
C CYS A 153 14.61 0.62 30.37
N ARG A 154 15.88 1.01 30.22
CA ARG A 154 16.92 0.47 31.10
C ARG A 154 16.45 0.77 32.51
N GLN A 155 15.97 -0.25 33.17
CA GLN A 155 15.68 -0.24 34.57
C GLN A 155 17.02 0.08 35.25
N ARG A 156 17.14 1.30 35.78
CA ARG A 156 18.28 1.71 36.56
C ARG A 156 18.33 0.78 37.78
N ASP A 157 19.29 -0.13 37.79
CA ASP A 157 19.73 -0.82 38.98
C ASP A 157 20.27 0.20 40.00
N HIS A 158 19.34 0.85 40.68
CA HIS A 158 19.64 1.56 41.92
C HIS A 158 19.13 0.71 43.07
N LEU A 159 19.90 -0.30 43.44
CA LEU A 159 19.74 -0.89 44.76
C LEU A 159 20.80 -2.00 44.91
N ARG A 160 21.95 -1.69 45.41
CA ARG A 160 22.66 -2.44 46.42
C ARG A 160 24.05 -1.85 46.66
N ARG A 161 24.07 -0.78 47.43
CA ARG A 161 25.23 -0.54 48.30
C ARG A 161 24.73 -0.69 49.73
N GLY A 162 24.76 -1.91 50.23
CA GLY A 162 24.72 -2.16 51.64
C GLY A 162 26.04 -1.67 52.23
N ALA A 163 25.98 -0.63 53.03
CA ALA A 163 27.06 -0.24 53.89
C ALA A 163 27.17 -1.22 55.05
N PRO A 164 28.36 -1.71 55.46
CA PRO A 164 28.51 -2.45 56.69
C PRO A 164 28.48 -1.50 57.89
N LEU A 165 27.71 -1.86 58.89
CA LEU A 165 27.72 -1.25 60.24
C LEU A 165 29.08 -1.50 60.92
N PRO A 166 29.67 -0.49 61.58
CA PRO A 166 30.81 -0.67 62.44
C PRO A 166 30.41 -1.26 63.82
N PRO A 167 31.43 -1.82 64.60
CA PRO A 167 31.19 -2.57 65.80
C PRO A 167 30.71 -1.75 67.00
#